data_bb277299bd7431bfa88c56910d7c2bd5
#
_entry.id   bb277299bd7431bfa88c56910d7c2bd5
#
_cell.length_a   1.000
_cell.length_b   1.000
_cell.length_c   1.000
_cell.angle_alpha   90.00
_cell.angle_beta   90.00
_cell.angle_gamma   90.00
#
_symmetry.space_group_name_H-M   'P 1'
#
loop_
_entity.id
_entity.type
_entity.pdbx_description
1 polymer ?
#
loop_
_entity_poly.entity_id
_entity_poly.type
_entity_poly.pdbx_seq_one_letter_code
_entity_poly.pdbx_strand_id
1 'polypeptide(L)'
;EINGSIIVNAINKTLFASGNDELRPVMSGMFCEISDVGTTFVATDAHRLVRYARTDAKVAEASSFIVPKKPLNLLKNAAAAAEKVQMQFNDSNARFDFDDVSISCRLIEGKYPNYDAVIPKDNPNRMTINRMDFLQAIRRVAIFANKTTHQVRLRIAGSELTVNAEDIDFANEATERLTCSYQGEDIEIGFNSRFLSDMLNNLGADEIVLELSAPN
;
A
#
# COMPACT_ATOMS: atom_id res chain seq x y z
N GLU A 1 -4.26 -7.20 -23.09
CA GLU A 1 -4.63 -5.77 -22.97
C GLU A 1 -5.19 -5.50 -21.60
N ILE A 2 -4.87 -4.33 -21.06
CA ILE A 2 -5.43 -3.80 -19.80
C ILE A 2 -5.86 -2.35 -20.04
N ASN A 3 -6.91 -1.90 -19.38
CA ASN A 3 -7.31 -0.49 -19.45
C ASN A 3 -6.20 0.38 -18.82
N GLY A 4 -5.83 1.48 -19.50
CA GLY A 4 -4.78 2.38 -19.06
C GLY A 4 -5.01 2.93 -17.64
N SER A 5 -6.25 3.25 -17.29
CA SER A 5 -6.60 3.70 -15.94
C SER A 5 -6.37 2.63 -14.87
N ILE A 6 -6.51 1.34 -15.19
CA ILE A 6 -6.27 0.25 -14.24
C ILE A 6 -4.79 0.15 -13.90
N ILE A 7 -3.91 0.14 -14.90
CA ILE A 7 -2.46 0.03 -14.67
C ILE A 7 -1.92 1.28 -13.97
N VAL A 8 -2.36 2.48 -14.35
CA VAL A 8 -1.97 3.74 -13.70
C VAL A 8 -2.42 3.77 -12.24
N ASN A 9 -3.67 3.37 -11.96
CA ASN A 9 -4.17 3.25 -10.59
C ASN A 9 -3.41 2.19 -9.78
N ALA A 10 -3.10 1.04 -10.39
CA ALA A 10 -2.31 0.00 -9.74
C ALA A 10 -0.94 0.54 -9.31
N ILE A 11 -0.23 1.23 -10.20
CA ILE A 11 1.07 1.85 -9.90
C ILE A 11 0.94 2.90 -8.78
N ASN A 12 -0.04 3.79 -8.87
CA ASN A 12 -0.26 4.83 -7.86
C ASN A 12 -0.56 4.26 -6.48
N LYS A 13 -1.36 3.19 -6.43
CA LYS A 13 -1.82 2.59 -5.17
C LYS A 13 -0.83 1.61 -4.55
N THR A 14 0.19 1.15 -5.28
CA THR A 14 1.11 0.12 -4.77
C THR A 14 2.56 0.56 -4.70
N LEU A 15 3.06 1.27 -5.70
CA LEU A 15 4.49 1.49 -5.88
C LEU A 15 5.17 2.24 -4.73
N PHE A 16 4.43 3.10 -4.01
CA PHE A 16 4.95 3.83 -2.84
C PHE A 16 5.39 2.89 -1.70
N ALA A 17 4.81 1.68 -1.62
CA ALA A 17 5.13 0.70 -0.60
C ALA A 17 6.33 -0.20 -0.95
N SER A 18 6.90 -0.10 -2.16
CA SER A 18 8.05 -0.91 -2.55
C SER A 18 9.35 -0.42 -1.91
N GLY A 19 10.25 -1.35 -1.61
CA GLY A 19 11.55 -1.10 -1.00
C GLY A 19 12.57 -0.44 -1.96
N ASN A 20 13.71 -0.05 -1.42
CA ASN A 20 14.91 0.39 -2.17
C ASN A 20 16.16 -0.38 -1.73
N ASP A 21 15.96 -1.51 -1.06
CA ASP A 21 17.05 -2.31 -0.49
C ASP A 21 17.71 -3.16 -1.58
N GLU A 22 18.98 -2.91 -1.84
CA GLU A 22 19.77 -3.66 -2.81
C GLU A 22 19.98 -5.14 -2.42
N LEU A 23 19.85 -5.47 -1.13
CA LEU A 23 19.92 -6.84 -0.65
C LEU A 23 18.63 -7.64 -0.92
N ARG A 24 17.54 -6.94 -1.18
CA ARG A 24 16.24 -7.54 -1.50
C ARG A 24 15.64 -6.96 -2.78
N PRO A 25 16.31 -7.15 -3.94
CA PRO A 25 15.91 -6.52 -5.20
C PRO A 25 14.49 -6.88 -5.63
N VAL A 26 13.99 -8.07 -5.29
CA VAL A 26 12.61 -8.50 -5.60
C VAL A 26 11.54 -7.59 -4.98
N MET A 27 11.85 -6.89 -3.88
CA MET A 27 10.94 -5.93 -3.25
C MET A 27 11.08 -4.50 -3.79
N SER A 28 12.01 -4.23 -4.71
CA SER A 28 12.24 -2.88 -5.27
C SER A 28 11.40 -2.56 -6.50
N GLY A 29 10.33 -3.31 -6.73
CA GLY A 29 9.39 -3.14 -7.83
C GLY A 29 7.96 -3.43 -7.43
N MET A 30 7.09 -3.54 -8.42
CA MET A 30 5.71 -3.99 -8.28
C MET A 30 5.58 -5.41 -8.83
N PHE A 31 5.12 -6.32 -8.00
CA PHE A 31 4.76 -7.68 -8.40
C PHE A 31 3.39 -7.66 -9.05
N CYS A 32 3.30 -8.25 -10.21
CA CYS A 32 2.07 -8.44 -10.97
C CYS A 32 1.77 -9.93 -11.03
N GLU A 33 0.61 -10.33 -10.55
CA GLU A 33 0.08 -11.68 -10.65
C GLU A 33 -1.21 -11.64 -11.47
N ILE A 34 -1.20 -12.26 -12.62
CA ILE A 34 -2.29 -12.20 -13.60
C ILE A 34 -2.88 -13.58 -13.80
N SER A 35 -4.20 -13.66 -13.94
CA SER A 35 -4.92 -14.92 -14.10
C SER A 35 -6.31 -14.72 -14.74
N ASP A 36 -7.03 -15.81 -14.92
CA ASP A 36 -8.42 -15.83 -15.40
C ASP A 36 -9.44 -15.31 -14.36
N VAL A 37 -9.05 -15.22 -13.08
CA VAL A 37 -9.89 -14.65 -12.02
C VAL A 37 -9.66 -13.16 -11.84
N GLY A 38 -8.51 -12.65 -12.28
CA GLY A 38 -8.16 -11.22 -12.20
C GLY A 38 -6.67 -10.96 -12.16
N THR A 39 -6.33 -9.72 -11.94
CA THR A 39 -4.94 -9.26 -11.77
C THR A 39 -4.73 -8.68 -10.37
N THR A 40 -3.70 -9.13 -9.69
CA THR A 40 -3.27 -8.62 -8.39
C THR A 40 -1.91 -7.93 -8.53
N PHE A 41 -1.82 -6.72 -7.98
CA PHE A 41 -0.61 -5.92 -7.91
C PHE A 41 -0.17 -5.81 -6.46
N VAL A 42 1.09 -6.09 -6.19
CA VAL A 42 1.63 -6.10 -4.82
C VAL A 42 2.94 -5.32 -4.76
N ALA A 43 3.11 -4.57 -3.70
CA ALA A 43 4.40 -3.97 -3.35
C ALA A 43 4.62 -4.02 -1.84
N THR A 44 5.86 -4.24 -1.42
CA THR A 44 6.26 -4.28 -0.02
C THR A 44 7.71 -3.85 0.15
N ASP A 45 8.03 -3.27 1.31
CA ASP A 45 9.39 -2.97 1.77
C ASP A 45 9.77 -3.81 3.01
N ALA A 46 9.00 -4.87 3.31
CA ALA A 46 9.04 -5.72 4.49
C ALA A 46 8.50 -5.10 5.79
N HIS A 47 8.17 -3.81 5.81
CA HIS A 47 7.53 -3.14 6.95
C HIS A 47 6.06 -2.85 6.70
N ARG A 48 5.69 -2.70 5.44
CA ARG A 48 4.33 -2.51 4.97
C ARG A 48 4.13 -3.26 3.66
N LEU A 49 2.88 -3.58 3.35
CA LEU A 49 2.48 -4.27 2.15
C LEU A 49 1.21 -3.66 1.59
N VAL A 50 1.17 -3.46 0.29
CA VAL A 50 -0.07 -3.12 -0.42
C VAL A 50 -0.40 -4.23 -1.40
N ARG A 51 -1.64 -4.69 -1.35
CA ARG A 51 -2.25 -5.61 -2.31
C ARG A 51 -3.43 -4.91 -2.98
N TYR A 52 -3.35 -4.72 -4.28
CA TYR A 52 -4.42 -4.12 -5.08
C TYR A 52 -4.91 -5.13 -6.12
N ALA A 53 -6.13 -5.62 -5.95
CA ALA A 53 -6.72 -6.65 -6.80
C ALA A 53 -7.79 -6.05 -7.73
N ARG A 54 -7.82 -6.54 -8.99
CA ARG A 54 -8.79 -6.16 -10.02
C ARG A 54 -9.36 -7.43 -10.66
N THR A 55 -10.63 -7.67 -10.43
CA THR A 55 -11.36 -8.82 -11.00
C THR A 55 -11.85 -8.59 -12.43
N ASP A 56 -11.77 -7.36 -12.91
CA ASP A 56 -12.13 -6.95 -14.28
C ASP A 56 -10.91 -6.92 -15.24
N ALA A 57 -9.70 -7.15 -14.74
CA ALA A 57 -8.47 -7.28 -15.52
C ALA A 57 -8.02 -8.75 -15.54
N LYS A 58 -8.50 -9.52 -16.52
CA LYS A 58 -8.31 -10.98 -16.61
C LYS A 58 -7.50 -11.36 -17.84
N VAL A 59 -6.78 -12.47 -17.73
CA VAL A 59 -6.05 -13.11 -18.83
C VAL A 59 -6.27 -14.61 -18.79
N ALA A 60 -6.21 -15.27 -19.95
CA ALA A 60 -6.46 -16.72 -20.04
C ALA A 60 -5.34 -17.58 -19.41
N GLU A 61 -4.09 -17.11 -19.49
CA GLU A 61 -2.92 -17.83 -18.96
C GLU A 61 -2.39 -17.12 -17.72
N ALA A 62 -2.30 -17.88 -16.62
CA ALA A 62 -1.75 -17.36 -15.37
C ALA A 62 -0.24 -17.10 -15.51
N SER A 63 0.22 -15.96 -15.00
CA SER A 63 1.62 -15.61 -14.99
C SER A 63 1.92 -14.61 -13.86
N SER A 64 3.19 -14.49 -13.52
CA SER A 64 3.62 -13.49 -12.54
C SER A 64 5.01 -12.95 -12.87
N PHE A 65 5.23 -11.67 -12.60
CA PHE A 65 6.50 -10.99 -12.87
C PHE A 65 6.65 -9.74 -12.01
N ILE A 66 7.88 -9.24 -11.89
CA ILE A 66 8.20 -8.05 -11.08
C ILE A 66 8.71 -6.95 -11.99
N VAL A 67 8.00 -5.83 -12.04
CA VAL A 67 8.37 -4.65 -12.83
C VAL A 67 9.11 -3.65 -11.95
N PRO A 68 10.32 -3.18 -12.34
CA PRO A 68 11.08 -2.20 -11.58
C PRO A 68 10.39 -0.85 -11.46
N LYS A 69 10.72 -0.08 -10.42
CA LYS A 69 10.16 1.25 -10.15
C LYS A 69 10.30 2.25 -11.30
N LYS A 70 11.49 2.30 -11.92
CA LYS A 70 11.80 3.32 -12.92
C LYS A 70 10.88 3.24 -14.14
N PRO A 71 10.72 2.08 -14.82
CA PRO A 71 9.77 1.95 -15.91
C PRO A 71 8.32 2.16 -15.49
N LEU A 72 7.92 1.74 -14.27
CA LEU A 72 6.58 1.98 -13.76
C LEU A 72 6.26 3.47 -13.58
N ASN A 73 7.21 4.27 -13.10
CA ASN A 73 7.03 5.72 -13.01
C ASN A 73 6.91 6.37 -14.39
N LEU A 74 7.66 5.90 -15.39
CA LEU A 74 7.51 6.36 -16.77
C LEU A 74 6.13 5.98 -17.33
N LEU A 75 5.74 4.71 -17.16
CA LEU A 75 4.45 4.18 -17.62
C LEU A 75 3.28 4.96 -16.99
N LYS A 76 3.31 5.20 -15.68
CA LYS A 76 2.29 5.97 -14.97
C LYS A 76 2.04 7.33 -15.58
N ASN A 77 3.11 8.04 -15.93
CA ASN A 77 3.02 9.39 -16.46
C ASN A 77 2.60 9.39 -17.94
N ALA A 78 3.14 8.47 -18.74
CA ALA A 78 2.90 8.42 -20.17
C ALA A 78 1.51 7.83 -20.51
N ALA A 79 1.06 6.82 -19.77
CA ALA A 79 -0.22 6.15 -20.02
C ALA A 79 -1.41 6.77 -19.28
N ALA A 80 -1.26 7.95 -18.66
CA ALA A 80 -2.32 8.57 -17.87
C ALA A 80 -3.61 8.84 -18.65
N ALA A 81 -3.50 9.13 -19.94
CA ALA A 81 -4.62 9.38 -20.85
C ALA A 81 -4.91 8.20 -21.80
N ALA A 82 -4.11 7.13 -21.75
CA ALA A 82 -4.28 5.99 -22.63
C ALA A 82 -5.56 5.20 -22.28
N GLU A 83 -6.36 4.89 -23.29
CA GLU A 83 -7.54 4.05 -23.11
C GLU A 83 -7.14 2.60 -22.80
N LYS A 84 -6.16 2.09 -23.52
CA LYS A 84 -5.65 0.72 -23.41
C LYS A 84 -4.15 0.67 -23.42
N VAL A 85 -3.58 -0.26 -22.66
CA VAL A 85 -2.18 -0.61 -22.67
C VAL A 85 -2.05 -2.09 -23.03
N GLN A 86 -1.35 -2.37 -24.11
CA GLN A 86 -0.97 -3.73 -24.46
C GLN A 86 0.29 -4.09 -23.71
N MET A 87 0.23 -5.13 -22.89
CA MET A 87 1.34 -5.63 -22.12
C MET A 87 1.82 -6.96 -22.71
N GLN A 88 3.10 -7.01 -23.06
CA GLN A 88 3.82 -8.20 -23.52
C GLN A 88 4.98 -8.47 -22.57
N PHE A 89 5.21 -9.70 -22.21
CA PHE A 89 6.30 -10.06 -21.29
C PHE A 89 6.81 -11.48 -21.60
N ASN A 90 8.04 -11.71 -21.19
CA ASN A 90 8.67 -13.03 -21.09
C ASN A 90 9.41 -13.12 -19.75
N ASP A 91 10.23 -14.14 -19.57
CA ASP A 91 10.93 -14.37 -18.29
C ASP A 91 11.86 -13.22 -17.84
N SER A 92 12.30 -12.37 -18.76
CA SER A 92 13.33 -11.36 -18.47
C SER A 92 12.90 -9.93 -18.79
N ASN A 93 11.89 -9.74 -19.64
CA ASN A 93 11.53 -8.41 -20.15
C ASN A 93 10.02 -8.23 -20.19
N ALA A 94 9.60 -6.97 -20.03
CA ALA A 94 8.25 -6.53 -20.33
C ALA A 94 8.25 -5.35 -21.29
N ARG A 95 7.19 -5.26 -22.11
CA ARG A 95 6.92 -4.19 -23.05
C ARG A 95 5.48 -3.74 -22.87
N PHE A 96 5.28 -2.42 -22.85
CA PHE A 96 4.00 -1.75 -22.71
C PHE A 96 3.82 -0.84 -23.93
N ASP A 97 2.83 -1.14 -24.77
CA ASP A 97 2.50 -0.38 -25.97
C ASP A 97 1.14 0.29 -25.77
N PHE A 98 1.07 1.59 -26.04
CA PHE A 98 -0.16 2.39 -25.98
C PHE A 98 0.01 3.62 -26.87
N ASP A 99 -1.06 3.98 -27.59
CA ASP A 99 -1.05 5.06 -28.57
C ASP A 99 0.15 4.90 -29.52
N ASP A 100 1.04 5.88 -29.60
CA ASP A 100 2.28 5.89 -30.37
C ASP A 100 3.54 5.65 -29.49
N VAL A 101 3.36 5.24 -28.24
CA VAL A 101 4.43 5.04 -27.25
C VAL A 101 4.66 3.55 -26.99
N SER A 102 5.94 3.18 -26.90
CA SER A 102 6.40 1.86 -26.45
C SER A 102 7.43 1.99 -25.34
N ILE A 103 7.18 1.36 -24.21
CA ILE A 103 8.10 1.28 -23.07
C ILE A 103 8.54 -0.17 -22.89
N SER A 104 9.84 -0.43 -23.03
CA SER A 104 10.41 -1.75 -22.77
C SER A 104 11.33 -1.69 -21.54
N CYS A 105 11.29 -2.74 -20.72
CA CYS A 105 12.15 -2.85 -19.56
C CYS A 105 12.55 -4.28 -19.27
N ARG A 106 13.69 -4.43 -18.56
CA ARG A 106 14.07 -5.69 -17.95
C ARG A 106 13.26 -5.90 -16.67
N LEU A 107 12.77 -7.11 -16.45
CA LEU A 107 12.08 -7.52 -15.21
C LEU A 107 13.10 -7.80 -14.09
N ILE A 108 12.65 -7.71 -12.86
CA ILE A 108 13.45 -8.13 -11.70
C ILE A 108 13.35 -9.65 -11.58
N GLU A 109 14.50 -10.32 -11.68
CA GLU A 109 14.60 -11.77 -11.54
C GLU A 109 14.48 -12.19 -10.08
N GLY A 110 13.80 -13.30 -9.83
CA GLY A 110 13.66 -13.91 -8.51
C GLY A 110 12.22 -14.19 -8.11
N LYS A 111 12.09 -14.94 -7.03
CA LYS A 111 10.77 -15.29 -6.49
C LYS A 111 10.30 -14.19 -5.53
N TYR A 112 9.12 -13.63 -5.81
CA TYR A 112 8.49 -12.68 -4.88
C TYR A 112 8.11 -13.39 -3.58
N PRO A 113 8.21 -12.73 -2.42
CA PRO A 113 7.80 -13.31 -1.14
C PRO A 113 6.34 -13.77 -1.17
N ASN A 114 6.03 -14.79 -0.38
CA ASN A 114 4.64 -15.23 -0.20
C ASN A 114 3.87 -14.17 0.61
N TYR A 115 3.40 -13.15 -0.09
CA TYR A 115 2.74 -11.99 0.51
C TYR A 115 1.39 -12.35 1.15
N ASP A 116 0.69 -13.36 0.64
CA ASP A 116 -0.62 -13.76 1.18
C ASP A 116 -0.50 -14.40 2.57
N ALA A 117 0.66 -15.00 2.87
CA ALA A 117 0.93 -15.60 4.18
C ALA A 117 1.16 -14.57 5.30
N VAL A 118 1.53 -13.34 4.96
CA VAL A 118 1.78 -12.27 5.95
C VAL A 118 0.58 -11.34 6.15
N ILE A 119 -0.47 -11.46 5.34
CA ILE A 119 -1.71 -10.73 5.52
C ILE A 119 -2.54 -11.40 6.60
N PRO A 120 -2.80 -10.74 7.75
CA PRO A 120 -3.61 -11.31 8.81
C PRO A 120 -5.04 -11.57 8.31
N LYS A 121 -5.57 -12.76 8.58
CA LYS A 121 -6.92 -13.16 8.12
C LYS A 121 -7.95 -13.17 9.26
N ASP A 122 -7.49 -13.37 10.49
CA ASP A 122 -8.33 -13.45 11.69
C ASP A 122 -8.12 -12.20 12.55
N ASN A 123 -8.85 -11.14 12.23
CA ASN A 123 -8.76 -9.86 12.91
C ASN A 123 -10.08 -9.56 13.61
N PRO A 124 -10.22 -9.83 14.93
CA PRO A 124 -11.48 -9.65 15.66
C PRO A 124 -11.84 -8.19 15.91
N ASN A 125 -10.84 -7.31 15.91
CA ASN A 125 -11.01 -5.89 16.21
C ASN A 125 -11.17 -5.11 14.91
N ARG A 126 -12.33 -4.48 14.69
CA ARG A 126 -12.66 -3.80 13.45
C ARG A 126 -13.13 -2.36 13.71
N MET A 127 -12.37 -1.41 13.20
CA MET A 127 -12.69 0.02 13.28
C MET A 127 -13.01 0.59 11.91
N THR A 128 -14.14 1.27 11.79
CA THR A 128 -14.51 2.07 10.62
C THR A 128 -14.38 3.55 10.97
N ILE A 129 -13.67 4.31 10.14
CA ILE A 129 -13.38 5.72 10.40
C ILE A 129 -13.28 6.52 9.11
N ASN A 130 -13.59 7.83 9.16
CA ASN A 130 -13.31 8.73 8.05
C ASN A 130 -11.81 8.82 7.79
N ARG A 131 -11.41 8.53 6.56
CA ARG A 131 -10.00 8.46 6.16
C ARG A 131 -9.28 9.80 6.29
N MET A 132 -9.93 10.91 5.90
CA MET A 132 -9.29 12.22 5.92
C MET A 132 -9.12 12.75 7.34
N ASP A 133 -10.11 12.57 8.21
CA ASP A 133 -10.03 12.98 9.61
C ASP A 133 -8.90 12.21 10.31
N PHE A 134 -8.83 10.91 10.08
CA PHE A 134 -7.77 10.06 10.62
C PHE A 134 -6.38 10.47 10.11
N LEU A 135 -6.23 10.69 8.78
CA LEU A 135 -4.97 11.15 8.20
C LEU A 135 -4.52 12.48 8.79
N GLN A 136 -5.43 13.43 8.94
CA GLN A 136 -5.09 14.75 9.49
C GLN A 136 -4.69 14.67 10.98
N ALA A 137 -5.36 13.85 11.77
CA ALA A 137 -4.99 13.61 13.17
C ALA A 137 -3.59 12.98 13.27
N ILE A 138 -3.31 11.92 12.49
CA ILE A 138 -1.97 11.31 12.43
C ILE A 138 -0.91 12.37 12.08
N ARG A 139 -1.15 13.23 11.09
CA ARG A 139 -0.19 14.25 10.66
C ARG A 139 0.11 15.27 11.75
N ARG A 140 -0.93 15.75 12.46
CA ARG A 140 -0.75 16.73 13.55
C ARG A 140 -0.01 16.11 14.74
N VAL A 141 -0.45 14.93 15.17
CA VAL A 141 0.14 14.24 16.32
C VAL A 141 1.58 13.80 16.03
N ALA A 142 1.88 13.36 14.80
CA ALA A 142 3.22 12.93 14.39
C ALA A 142 4.29 14.03 14.48
N ILE A 143 3.92 15.31 14.55
CA ILE A 143 4.87 16.42 14.76
C ILE A 143 5.59 16.24 16.09
N PHE A 144 4.92 15.67 17.09
CA PHE A 144 5.39 15.47 18.45
C PHE A 144 5.99 14.07 18.69
N ALA A 145 5.99 13.21 17.65
CA ALA A 145 6.57 11.89 17.74
C ALA A 145 8.11 11.94 17.76
N ASN A 146 8.70 10.95 18.43
CA ASN A 146 10.16 10.77 18.43
C ASN A 146 10.70 10.70 16.99
N LYS A 147 11.77 11.43 16.71
CA LYS A 147 12.32 11.64 15.37
C LYS A 147 12.97 10.39 14.75
N THR A 148 13.28 9.39 15.57
CA THR A 148 13.88 8.14 15.11
C THR A 148 12.83 7.08 14.82
N THR A 149 11.91 6.85 15.75
CA THR A 149 10.90 5.80 15.65
C THR A 149 9.67 6.22 14.87
N HIS A 150 9.34 7.52 14.85
CA HIS A 150 8.12 8.08 14.27
C HIS A 150 6.85 7.41 14.80
N GLN A 151 6.91 6.92 16.06
CA GLN A 151 5.82 6.15 16.65
C GLN A 151 4.64 7.03 17.00
N VAL A 152 3.46 6.57 16.59
CA VAL A 152 2.17 7.03 17.11
C VAL A 152 1.45 5.83 17.72
N ARG A 153 0.68 6.09 18.77
CA ARG A 153 -0.08 5.09 19.51
C ARG A 153 -1.55 5.31 19.23
N LEU A 154 -2.24 4.26 18.83
CA LEU A 154 -3.68 4.24 18.61
C LEU A 154 -4.31 3.48 19.78
N ARG A 155 -5.18 4.14 20.54
CA ARG A 155 -6.04 3.51 21.54
C ARG A 155 -7.46 3.58 21.06
N ILE A 156 -8.11 2.44 20.92
CA ILE A 156 -9.49 2.33 20.46
C ILE A 156 -10.31 1.73 21.58
N ALA A 157 -11.34 2.45 22.02
CA ALA A 157 -12.24 2.02 23.07
C ALA A 157 -13.66 2.53 22.78
N GLY A 158 -14.63 1.64 22.77
CA GLY A 158 -16.02 1.99 22.46
C GLY A 158 -16.15 2.63 21.07
N SER A 159 -16.59 3.89 21.00
CA SER A 159 -16.74 4.65 19.74
C SER A 159 -15.67 5.73 19.54
N GLU A 160 -14.56 5.65 20.26
CA GLU A 160 -13.51 6.66 20.25
C GLU A 160 -12.16 6.06 19.86
N LEU A 161 -11.46 6.73 18.94
CA LEU A 161 -10.05 6.53 18.67
C LEU A 161 -9.26 7.68 19.30
N THR A 162 -8.33 7.37 20.19
CA THR A 162 -7.32 8.31 20.67
C THR A 162 -6.01 8.06 19.93
N VAL A 163 -5.47 9.10 19.30
CA VAL A 163 -4.15 9.10 18.66
C VAL A 163 -3.19 9.87 19.56
N ASN A 164 -2.12 9.22 19.98
CA ASN A 164 -1.10 9.83 20.86
C ASN A 164 0.29 9.69 20.24
N ALA A 165 1.14 10.68 20.45
CA ALA A 165 2.57 10.58 20.23
C ALA A 165 3.31 11.31 21.35
N GLU A 166 4.47 10.80 21.71
CA GLU A 166 5.35 11.38 22.71
C GLU A 166 6.81 11.30 22.26
N ASP A 167 7.59 12.28 22.67
CA ASP A 167 9.05 12.29 22.60
C ASP A 167 9.59 12.63 23.99
N ILE A 168 10.02 11.61 24.72
CA ILE A 168 10.48 11.73 26.11
C ILE A 168 11.75 12.58 26.17
N ASP A 169 12.61 12.50 25.16
CA ASP A 169 13.89 13.22 25.14
C ASP A 169 13.69 14.75 25.08
N PHE A 170 12.61 15.19 24.44
CA PHE A 170 12.26 16.60 24.29
C PHE A 170 11.05 17.03 25.13
N ALA A 171 10.49 16.13 25.95
CA ALA A 171 9.29 16.36 26.75
C ALA A 171 8.08 16.87 25.90
N ASN A 172 7.95 16.37 24.70
CA ASN A 172 6.87 16.69 23.79
C ASN A 172 5.80 15.61 23.83
N GLU A 173 4.54 16.02 23.84
CA GLU A 173 3.39 15.11 23.75
C GLU A 173 2.26 15.78 22.97
N ALA A 174 1.51 14.96 22.22
CA ALA A 174 0.26 15.38 21.61
C ALA A 174 -0.75 14.24 21.63
N THR A 175 -2.01 14.61 21.81
CA THR A 175 -3.15 13.68 21.83
C THR A 175 -4.31 14.27 21.06
N GLU A 176 -4.91 13.48 20.19
CA GLU A 176 -6.16 13.81 19.49
C GLU A 176 -7.17 12.69 19.68
N ARG A 177 -8.45 13.06 19.66
CA ARG A 177 -9.57 12.14 19.74
C ARG A 177 -10.46 12.26 18.53
N LEU A 178 -10.88 11.12 18.00
CA LEU A 178 -11.73 11.00 16.83
C LEU A 178 -12.88 10.04 17.14
N THR A 179 -14.05 10.33 16.58
CA THR A 179 -15.17 9.39 16.61
C THR A 179 -14.96 8.31 15.55
N CYS A 180 -15.24 7.07 15.91
CA CYS A 180 -15.18 5.93 15.00
C CYS A 180 -16.33 4.95 15.31
N SER A 181 -16.58 4.02 14.38
CA SER A 181 -17.41 2.83 14.67
C SER A 181 -16.46 1.68 14.94
N TYR A 182 -16.54 1.08 16.11
CA TYR A 182 -15.62 0.04 16.53
C TYR A 182 -16.36 -1.20 17.04
N GLN A 183 -15.86 -2.34 16.64
CA GLN A 183 -16.29 -3.67 17.10
C GLN A 183 -15.07 -4.45 17.51
N GLY A 184 -15.03 -4.92 18.74
CA GLY A 184 -13.91 -5.66 19.31
C GLY A 184 -13.63 -5.26 20.74
N GLU A 185 -12.54 -5.77 21.29
CA GLU A 185 -12.05 -5.42 22.62
C GLU A 185 -11.24 -4.13 22.59
N ASP A 186 -11.20 -3.40 23.70
CA ASP A 186 -10.34 -2.22 23.83
C ASP A 186 -8.90 -2.58 23.51
N ILE A 187 -8.29 -1.83 22.61
CA ILE A 187 -6.93 -2.12 22.10
C ILE A 187 -6.06 -0.88 22.11
N GLU A 188 -4.79 -1.06 22.41
CA GLU A 188 -3.75 -0.04 22.23
C GLU A 188 -2.60 -0.64 21.40
N ILE A 189 -2.24 0.04 20.31
CA ILE A 189 -1.24 -0.46 19.36
C ILE A 189 -0.42 0.69 18.77
N GLY A 190 0.90 0.46 18.60
CA GLY A 190 1.82 1.43 18.03
C GLY A 190 2.04 1.24 16.53
N PHE A 191 2.14 2.35 15.81
CA PHE A 191 2.47 2.37 14.38
C PHE A 191 3.53 3.42 14.06
N ASN A 192 4.29 3.20 13.00
CA ASN A 192 5.08 4.25 12.40
C ASN A 192 4.14 5.21 11.64
N SER A 193 4.10 6.47 12.07
CA SER A 193 3.20 7.50 11.53
C SER A 193 3.43 7.81 10.05
N ARG A 194 4.66 7.65 9.56
CA ARG A 194 4.98 7.85 8.13
C ARG A 194 4.32 6.77 7.28
N PHE A 195 4.46 5.50 7.69
CA PHE A 195 3.83 4.39 6.98
C PHE A 195 2.31 4.50 6.97
N LEU A 196 1.74 4.84 8.13
CA LEU A 196 0.30 5.04 8.25
C LEU A 196 -0.20 6.18 7.37
N SER A 197 0.50 7.32 7.38
CA SER A 197 0.18 8.47 6.52
C SER A 197 0.28 8.15 5.04
N ASP A 198 1.32 7.42 4.63
CA ASP A 198 1.50 7.00 3.23
C ASP A 198 0.35 6.08 2.78
N MET A 199 -0.03 5.11 3.63
CA MET A 199 -1.17 4.23 3.35
C MET A 199 -2.46 5.03 3.18
N LEU A 200 -2.78 5.90 4.15
CA LEU A 200 -4.00 6.72 4.14
C LEU A 200 -4.07 7.69 2.97
N ASN A 201 -2.92 8.24 2.53
CA ASN A 201 -2.85 9.10 1.35
C ASN A 201 -3.19 8.39 0.04
N ASN A 202 -2.90 7.10 -0.06
CA ASN A 202 -3.06 6.33 -1.29
C ASN A 202 -4.37 5.51 -1.34
N LEU A 203 -5.18 5.54 -0.28
CA LEU A 203 -6.54 5.03 -0.30
C LEU A 203 -7.48 6.05 -0.95
N GLY A 204 -8.44 5.57 -1.75
CA GLY A 204 -9.39 6.42 -2.48
C GLY A 204 -10.78 6.52 -1.86
N ALA A 205 -11.05 5.77 -0.79
CA ALA A 205 -12.35 5.77 -0.12
C ALA A 205 -12.43 6.87 0.95
N ASP A 206 -13.62 7.40 1.19
CA ASP A 206 -13.87 8.37 2.26
C ASP A 206 -13.89 7.71 3.63
N GLU A 207 -14.48 6.52 3.73
CA GLU A 207 -14.41 5.67 4.91
C GLU A 207 -13.46 4.49 4.67
N ILE A 208 -12.71 4.14 5.70
CA ILE A 208 -11.80 3.00 5.71
C ILE A 208 -12.07 2.09 6.90
N VAL A 209 -11.67 0.85 6.74
CA VAL A 209 -11.73 -0.15 7.81
C VAL A 209 -10.31 -0.54 8.20
N LEU A 210 -10.01 -0.44 9.51
CA LEU A 210 -8.84 -1.06 10.11
C LEU A 210 -9.28 -2.34 10.80
N GLU A 211 -8.65 -3.43 10.42
CA GLU A 211 -8.81 -4.73 11.08
C GLU A 211 -7.52 -5.05 11.84
N LEU A 212 -7.67 -5.32 13.13
CA LEU A 212 -6.55 -5.45 14.06
C LEU A 212 -6.66 -6.78 14.80
N SER A 213 -5.52 -7.43 14.98
CA SER A 213 -5.35 -8.55 15.90
C SER A 213 -4.75 -8.06 17.22
N ALA A 214 -4.26 -8.97 18.05
CA ALA A 214 -3.57 -8.57 19.29
C ALA A 214 -2.33 -7.72 19.00
N PRO A 215 -2.04 -6.71 19.83
CA PRO A 215 -0.78 -5.97 19.74
C PRO A 215 0.39 -6.91 20.03
N ASN A 216 1.39 -6.89 19.14
CA ASN A 216 2.62 -7.68 19.28
C ASN A 216 3.77 -6.74 19.63
#